data_238b4bea83fb8387e40f1ccf05846308
#
_entry.id   238b4bea83fb8387e40f1ccf05846308
#
_cell.length_a   1.000
_cell.length_b   1.000
_cell.length_c   1.000
_cell.angle_alpha   90.00
_cell.angle_beta   90.00
_cell.angle_gamma   90.00
#
_symmetry.space_group_name_H-M   'P 1'
#
loop_
_entity.id
_entity.type
_entity.pdbx_description
1 polymer ?
#
loop_
_entity_poly.entity_id
_entity_poly.type
_entity_poly.pdbx_seq_one_letter_code
_entity_poly.pdbx_strand_id
1 'polypeptide(L)'
;MRVFGIDPGSARTGYGCVETDGSRHRIVVCGAITTPAAASFPDKLLRIHQRLTTLIHECRPDSVAVENLFHAVNVRSALKLGHARGVAMLAAVEAGIPVIEYTPAEIKRAVVGYGRAEKHQVQHMVKLLLGLTAPPTPHDAADALAVAICHVHSLAPARLAAAPGPRTSARSWRTFPRATLMAQGPRTKAQGPR
;
A
#
# COMPACT_ATOMS: atom_id res chain seq x y z
N MET A 1 5.39 -9.48 10.91
CA MET A 1 5.20 -9.68 9.47
C MET A 1 6.12 -8.75 8.70
N ARG A 2 6.76 -9.26 7.65
CA ARG A 2 7.63 -8.46 6.77
C ARG A 2 7.04 -8.37 5.37
N VAL A 3 7.00 -7.17 4.82
CA VAL A 3 6.55 -6.90 3.45
C VAL A 3 7.69 -6.25 2.68
N PHE A 4 8.02 -6.80 1.53
CA PHE A 4 9.02 -6.27 0.63
C PHE A 4 8.34 -5.52 -0.51
N GLY A 5 8.48 -4.20 -0.57
CA GLY A 5 7.93 -3.34 -1.60
C GLY A 5 8.94 -3.13 -2.74
N ILE A 6 8.46 -3.12 -3.96
CA ILE A 6 9.24 -2.87 -5.17
C ILE A 6 8.55 -1.80 -6.01
N ASP A 7 9.31 -0.77 -6.40
CA ASP A 7 8.98 0.21 -7.44
C ASP A 7 9.86 -0.11 -8.68
N PRO A 8 9.33 -0.83 -9.69
CA PRO A 8 10.13 -1.30 -10.80
C PRO A 8 10.53 -0.17 -11.75
N GLY A 9 11.79 -0.15 -12.15
CA GLY A 9 12.29 0.72 -13.20
C GLY A 9 13.57 0.19 -13.84
N SER A 10 13.72 0.33 -15.16
CA SER A 10 14.85 -0.25 -15.89
C SER A 10 16.19 0.47 -15.68
N ALA A 11 16.18 1.72 -15.27
CA ALA A 11 17.37 2.50 -14.92
C ALA A 11 17.64 2.47 -13.41
N ARG A 12 16.56 2.50 -12.64
CA ARG A 12 16.56 2.43 -11.18
C ARG A 12 15.33 1.65 -10.75
N THR A 13 15.51 0.68 -9.86
CA THR A 13 14.44 -0.06 -9.21
C THR A 13 14.49 0.23 -7.73
N GLY A 14 13.46 0.85 -7.19
CA GLY A 14 13.31 1.07 -5.76
C GLY A 14 12.97 -0.23 -5.04
N TYR A 15 13.49 -0.38 -3.81
CA TYR A 15 13.12 -1.48 -2.92
C TYR A 15 13.03 -1.00 -1.47
N GLY A 16 12.16 -1.64 -0.71
CA GLY A 16 12.02 -1.37 0.72
C GLY A 16 11.33 -2.50 1.46
N CYS A 17 11.94 -2.99 2.53
CA CYS A 17 11.35 -3.99 3.40
C CYS A 17 10.85 -3.33 4.68
N VAL A 18 9.56 -3.50 4.97
CA VAL A 18 8.90 -3.00 6.18
C VAL A 18 8.52 -4.19 7.06
N GLU A 19 8.91 -4.14 8.31
CA GLU A 19 8.42 -5.05 9.34
C GLU A 19 7.33 -4.36 10.16
N THR A 20 6.25 -5.10 10.44
CA THR A 20 5.13 -4.60 11.25
C THR A 20 4.68 -5.63 12.28
N ASP A 21 4.31 -5.13 13.47
CA ASP A 21 3.59 -5.89 14.50
C ASP A 21 2.06 -5.71 14.44
N GLY A 22 1.59 -4.90 13.49
CA GLY A 22 0.19 -4.51 13.30
C GLY A 22 -0.11 -3.07 13.75
N SER A 23 0.66 -2.51 14.68
CA SER A 23 0.50 -1.15 15.19
C SER A 23 1.67 -0.23 14.81
N ARG A 24 2.86 -0.78 14.74
CA ARG A 24 4.09 -0.06 14.43
C ARG A 24 4.76 -0.64 13.20
N HIS A 25 5.39 0.23 12.42
CA HIS A 25 6.12 -0.13 11.22
C HIS A 25 7.57 0.32 11.36
N ARG A 26 8.52 -0.54 10.95
CA ARG A 26 9.94 -0.20 10.92
C ARG A 26 10.57 -0.64 9.61
N ILE A 27 11.58 0.10 9.17
CA ILE A 27 12.38 -0.28 8.00
C ILE A 27 13.35 -1.39 8.41
N VAL A 28 13.39 -2.46 7.63
CA VAL A 28 14.43 -3.49 7.70
C VAL A 28 15.58 -3.09 6.78
N VAL A 29 15.27 -2.75 5.52
CA VAL A 29 16.20 -2.25 4.51
C VAL A 29 15.44 -1.42 3.49
N CYS A 30 16.08 -0.43 2.89
CA CYS A 30 15.54 0.27 1.72
C CYS A 30 16.67 0.84 0.87
N GLY A 31 16.38 1.10 -0.41
CA GLY A 31 17.35 1.66 -1.34
C GLY A 31 16.88 1.62 -2.78
N ALA A 32 17.83 1.77 -3.70
CA ALA A 32 17.58 1.63 -5.13
C ALA A 32 18.68 0.82 -5.80
N ILE A 33 18.28 -0.08 -6.68
CA ILE A 33 19.16 -0.82 -7.60
C ILE A 33 19.37 0.07 -8.82
N THR A 34 20.56 0.63 -8.96
CA THR A 34 20.92 1.44 -10.13
C THR A 34 21.63 0.57 -11.16
N THR A 35 21.22 0.70 -12.43
CA THR A 35 21.86 0.03 -13.56
C THR A 35 22.73 1.02 -14.33
N PRO A 36 23.97 0.64 -14.75
CA PRO A 36 24.82 1.53 -15.52
C PRO A 36 24.15 1.97 -16.84
N ALA A 37 24.31 3.24 -17.21
CA ALA A 37 23.69 3.79 -18.43
C ALA A 37 24.20 3.04 -19.68
N ALA A 38 25.50 2.71 -19.73
CA ALA A 38 26.15 2.02 -20.83
C ALA A 38 25.84 0.50 -20.91
N ALA A 39 25.27 -0.11 -19.87
CA ALA A 39 24.96 -1.54 -19.88
C ALA A 39 23.85 -1.84 -20.90
N SER A 40 23.93 -3.02 -21.54
CA SER A 40 22.87 -3.50 -22.40
C SER A 40 21.58 -3.69 -21.63
N PHE A 41 20.44 -3.66 -22.32
CA PHE A 41 19.16 -3.82 -21.63
C PHE A 41 19.00 -5.18 -20.95
N PRO A 42 19.42 -6.31 -21.55
CA PRO A 42 19.44 -7.60 -20.85
C PRO A 42 20.32 -7.62 -19.60
N ASP A 43 21.50 -7.00 -19.64
CA ASP A 43 22.38 -6.92 -18.47
C ASP A 43 21.76 -6.10 -17.33
N LYS A 44 21.01 -5.06 -17.67
CA LYS A 44 20.24 -4.29 -16.69
C LYS A 44 19.20 -5.17 -16.00
N LEU A 45 18.46 -5.97 -16.76
CA LEU A 45 17.46 -6.89 -16.22
C LEU A 45 18.12 -7.97 -15.33
N LEU A 46 19.22 -8.56 -15.77
CA LEU A 46 19.98 -9.53 -15.00
C LEU A 46 20.43 -8.94 -13.65
N ARG A 47 20.98 -7.72 -13.67
CA ARG A 47 21.41 -7.03 -12.45
C ARG A 47 20.25 -6.79 -11.49
N ILE A 48 19.09 -6.34 -12.00
CA ILE A 48 17.89 -6.13 -11.18
C ILE A 48 17.48 -7.45 -10.53
N HIS A 49 17.38 -8.53 -11.32
CA HIS A 49 17.01 -9.86 -10.85
C HIS A 49 17.92 -10.32 -9.70
N GLN A 50 19.23 -10.39 -9.96
CA GLN A 50 20.21 -10.88 -9.00
C GLN A 50 20.17 -10.11 -7.68
N ARG A 51 20.07 -8.76 -7.75
CA ARG A 51 20.01 -7.93 -6.55
C ARG A 51 18.70 -8.11 -5.77
N LEU A 52 17.57 -8.22 -6.45
CA LEU A 52 16.30 -8.51 -5.80
C LEU A 52 16.27 -9.89 -5.16
N THR A 53 16.77 -10.92 -5.84
CA THR A 53 16.88 -12.28 -5.30
C THR A 53 17.72 -12.28 -4.01
N THR A 54 18.88 -11.61 -4.00
CA THR A 54 19.72 -11.48 -2.80
C THR A 54 18.95 -10.79 -1.66
N LEU A 55 18.34 -9.64 -1.93
CA LEU A 55 17.62 -8.86 -0.92
C LEU A 55 16.42 -9.60 -0.35
N ILE A 56 15.66 -10.31 -1.19
CA ILE A 56 14.51 -11.12 -0.76
C ILE A 56 14.99 -12.26 0.15
N HIS A 57 16.09 -12.92 -0.20
CA HIS A 57 16.69 -13.96 0.62
C HIS A 57 17.17 -13.44 1.98
N GLU A 58 17.79 -12.28 2.03
CA GLU A 58 18.27 -11.64 3.26
C GLU A 58 17.11 -11.18 4.16
N CYS A 59 16.09 -10.54 3.58
CA CYS A 59 14.96 -9.99 4.32
C CYS A 59 13.96 -11.06 4.78
N ARG A 60 13.83 -12.18 4.05
CA ARG A 60 12.84 -13.25 4.28
C ARG A 60 11.43 -12.67 4.49
N PRO A 61 10.87 -11.96 3.51
CA PRO A 61 9.56 -11.34 3.65
C PRO A 61 8.45 -12.39 3.57
N ASP A 62 7.33 -12.11 4.22
CA ASP A 62 6.11 -12.92 4.13
C ASP A 62 5.37 -12.70 2.80
N SER A 63 5.59 -11.53 2.18
CA SER A 63 5.00 -11.15 0.88
C SER A 63 5.83 -10.08 0.18
N VAL A 64 5.73 -10.05 -1.15
CA VAL A 64 6.29 -9.00 -2.01
C VAL A 64 5.15 -8.20 -2.61
N ALA A 65 5.20 -6.88 -2.45
CA ALA A 65 4.26 -5.93 -3.04
C ALA A 65 4.96 -5.18 -4.19
N VAL A 66 4.32 -5.11 -5.36
CA VAL A 66 4.89 -4.48 -6.56
C VAL A 66 3.96 -3.38 -7.07
N GLU A 67 4.53 -2.21 -7.43
CA GLU A 67 3.74 -1.18 -8.09
C GLU A 67 3.37 -1.60 -9.51
N ASN A 68 2.08 -1.49 -9.83
CA ASN A 68 1.52 -1.81 -11.13
C ASN A 68 1.31 -0.52 -11.93
N LEU A 69 2.30 -0.17 -12.75
CA LEU A 69 2.29 1.04 -13.56
C LEU A 69 1.74 0.74 -14.96
N PHE A 70 0.58 1.31 -15.28
CA PHE A 70 -0.02 1.23 -16.62
C PHE A 70 0.28 2.44 -17.52
N HIS A 71 0.91 3.50 -16.99
CA HIS A 71 1.13 4.73 -17.72
C HIS A 71 2.61 4.94 -18.00
N ALA A 72 3.00 4.83 -19.26
CA ALA A 72 4.29 5.27 -19.74
C ALA A 72 4.10 6.29 -20.86
N VAL A 73 5.03 7.23 -20.96
CA VAL A 73 4.99 8.34 -21.92
C VAL A 73 4.96 7.84 -23.38
N ASN A 74 5.53 6.67 -23.62
CA ASN A 74 5.53 6.02 -24.94
C ASN A 74 5.64 4.49 -24.81
N VAL A 75 5.29 3.78 -25.88
CA VAL A 75 5.28 2.31 -25.97
C VAL A 75 6.63 1.70 -25.61
N ARG A 76 7.74 2.27 -26.06
CA ARG A 76 9.09 1.76 -25.81
C ARG A 76 9.43 1.80 -24.30
N SER A 77 9.03 2.87 -23.63
CA SER A 77 9.21 3.00 -22.19
C SER A 77 8.30 2.03 -21.42
N ALA A 78 7.05 1.87 -21.88
CA ALA A 78 6.12 0.88 -21.31
C ALA A 78 6.68 -0.55 -21.37
N LEU A 79 7.23 -0.94 -22.52
CA LEU A 79 7.84 -2.27 -22.69
C LEU A 79 9.03 -2.47 -21.75
N LYS A 80 9.95 -1.50 -21.66
CA LYS A 80 11.09 -1.59 -20.74
C LYS A 80 10.66 -1.70 -19.28
N LEU A 81 9.64 -0.94 -18.90
CA LEU A 81 9.07 -1.00 -17.55
C LEU A 81 8.41 -2.36 -17.26
N GLY A 82 7.64 -2.89 -18.23
CA GLY A 82 7.04 -4.21 -18.15
C GLY A 82 8.08 -5.33 -17.97
N HIS A 83 9.20 -5.25 -18.68
CA HIS A 83 10.30 -6.22 -18.53
C HIS A 83 10.93 -6.12 -17.11
N ALA A 84 11.25 -4.92 -16.64
CA ALA A 84 11.82 -4.74 -15.30
C ALA A 84 10.87 -5.25 -14.20
N ARG A 85 9.56 -4.97 -14.35
CA ARG A 85 8.53 -5.49 -13.46
C ARG A 85 8.42 -7.02 -13.51
N GLY A 86 8.39 -7.62 -14.69
CA GLY A 86 8.37 -9.07 -14.85
C GLY A 86 9.55 -9.76 -14.16
N VAL A 87 10.74 -9.19 -14.29
CA VAL A 87 11.96 -9.67 -13.62
C VAL A 87 11.87 -9.53 -12.10
N ALA A 88 11.29 -8.45 -11.60
CA ALA A 88 11.07 -8.26 -10.16
C ALA A 88 10.08 -9.28 -9.58
N MET A 89 9.01 -9.57 -10.30
CA MET A 89 8.04 -10.60 -9.92
C MET A 89 8.65 -12.00 -9.95
N LEU A 90 9.47 -12.29 -10.97
CA LEU A 90 10.16 -13.57 -11.11
C LEU A 90 11.07 -13.84 -9.91
N ALA A 91 11.86 -12.87 -9.48
CA ALA A 91 12.74 -12.99 -8.30
C ALA A 91 11.96 -13.35 -7.01
N ALA A 92 10.74 -12.82 -6.85
CA ALA A 92 9.90 -13.16 -5.71
C ALA A 92 9.30 -14.56 -5.82
N VAL A 93 8.84 -14.95 -7.02
CA VAL A 93 8.23 -16.27 -7.26
C VAL A 93 9.27 -17.38 -7.13
N GLU A 94 10.50 -17.18 -7.61
CA GLU A 94 11.61 -18.14 -7.43
C GLU A 94 11.94 -18.36 -5.94
N ALA A 95 11.76 -17.34 -5.10
CA ALA A 95 11.92 -17.46 -3.65
C ALA A 95 10.70 -18.11 -2.96
N GLY A 96 9.65 -18.47 -3.69
CA GLY A 96 8.42 -19.02 -3.16
C GLY A 96 7.57 -18.01 -2.39
N ILE A 97 7.78 -16.69 -2.58
CA ILE A 97 7.09 -15.62 -1.86
C ILE A 97 5.89 -15.13 -2.69
N PRO A 98 4.69 -14.99 -2.11
CA PRO A 98 3.52 -14.46 -2.80
C PRO A 98 3.73 -13.02 -3.24
N VAL A 99 3.29 -12.69 -4.47
CA VAL A 99 3.39 -11.37 -5.08
C VAL A 99 2.01 -10.73 -5.16
N ILE A 100 1.89 -9.50 -4.69
CA ILE A 100 0.68 -8.70 -4.75
C ILE A 100 0.97 -7.38 -5.47
N GLU A 101 0.06 -6.95 -6.31
CA GLU A 101 0.21 -5.75 -7.12
C GLU A 101 -0.73 -4.64 -6.66
N TYR A 102 -0.23 -3.40 -6.72
CA TYR A 102 -0.99 -2.20 -6.36
C TYR A 102 -0.82 -1.12 -7.41
N THR A 103 -1.92 -0.49 -7.80
CA THR A 103 -1.89 0.68 -8.67
C THR A 103 -1.37 1.91 -7.91
N PRO A 104 -0.82 2.92 -8.61
CA PRO A 104 -0.40 4.18 -7.98
C PRO A 104 -1.51 4.87 -7.18
N ALA A 105 -2.75 4.76 -7.63
CA ALA A 105 -3.90 5.34 -6.94
C ALA A 105 -4.23 4.61 -5.62
N GLU A 106 -4.09 3.29 -5.58
CA GLU A 106 -4.26 2.49 -4.35
C GLU A 106 -3.15 2.79 -3.35
N ILE A 107 -1.89 2.85 -3.80
CA ILE A 107 -0.74 3.21 -2.96
C ILE A 107 -0.96 4.58 -2.32
N LYS A 108 -1.29 5.59 -3.12
CA LYS A 108 -1.56 6.94 -2.62
C LYS A 108 -2.71 6.97 -1.62
N ARG A 109 -3.80 6.27 -1.91
CA ARG A 109 -4.97 6.19 -1.02
C ARG A 109 -4.62 5.50 0.30
N ALA A 110 -3.85 4.43 0.27
CA ALA A 110 -3.46 3.68 1.46
C ALA A 110 -2.49 4.47 2.36
N VAL A 111 -1.59 5.27 1.76
CA VAL A 111 -0.55 6.02 2.50
C VAL A 111 -1.04 7.39 2.94
N VAL A 112 -1.76 8.13 2.09
CA VAL A 112 -2.14 9.54 2.33
C VAL A 112 -3.64 9.71 2.58
N GLY A 113 -4.47 8.72 2.23
CA GLY A 113 -5.93 8.77 2.37
C GLY A 113 -6.67 9.12 1.07
N TYR A 114 -6.00 9.60 0.02
CA TYR A 114 -6.63 9.91 -1.28
C TYR A 114 -5.70 9.63 -2.47
N GLY A 115 -6.29 9.21 -3.61
CA GLY A 115 -5.54 8.66 -4.76
C GLY A 115 -4.84 9.70 -5.65
N ARG A 116 -5.09 11.01 -5.46
CA ARG A 116 -4.47 12.09 -6.24
C ARG A 116 -3.34 12.82 -5.50
N ALA A 117 -2.84 12.24 -4.41
CA ALA A 117 -1.74 12.82 -3.64
C ALA A 117 -0.51 13.06 -4.52
N GLU A 118 0.18 14.15 -4.27
CA GLU A 118 1.43 14.46 -4.93
C GLU A 118 2.59 13.64 -4.33
N LYS A 119 3.67 13.47 -5.09
CA LYS A 119 4.81 12.65 -4.70
C LYS A 119 5.41 13.07 -3.36
N HIS A 120 5.57 14.36 -3.13
CA HIS A 120 6.12 14.88 -1.87
C HIS A 120 5.23 14.56 -0.65
N GLN A 121 3.90 14.53 -0.84
CA GLN A 121 2.96 14.18 0.23
C GLN A 121 3.08 12.70 0.61
N VAL A 122 3.24 11.82 -0.38
CA VAL A 122 3.48 10.38 -0.13
C VAL A 122 4.78 10.19 0.64
N GLN A 123 5.88 10.83 0.22
CA GLN A 123 7.18 10.74 0.90
C GLN A 123 7.12 11.26 2.34
N HIS A 124 6.40 12.36 2.56
CA HIS A 124 6.18 12.90 3.90
C HIS A 124 5.39 11.93 4.80
N MET A 125 4.34 11.32 4.27
CA MET A 125 3.56 10.33 5.02
C MET A 125 4.35 9.06 5.31
N VAL A 126 5.15 8.57 4.35
CA VAL A 126 6.07 7.44 4.58
C VAL A 126 7.03 7.75 5.73
N LYS A 127 7.61 8.96 5.77
CA LYS A 127 8.44 9.42 6.88
C LYS A 127 7.70 9.31 8.22
N LEU A 128 6.46 9.82 8.30
CA LEU A 128 5.67 9.83 9.53
C LEU A 128 5.27 8.41 9.98
N LEU A 129 4.79 7.58 9.06
CA LEU A 129 4.34 6.21 9.33
C LEU A 129 5.48 5.30 9.82
N LEU A 130 6.70 5.59 9.39
CA LEU A 130 7.90 4.85 9.78
C LEU A 130 8.68 5.51 10.93
N GLY A 131 8.20 6.64 11.48
CA GLY A 131 8.84 7.36 12.58
C GLY A 131 10.23 7.91 12.26
N LEU A 132 10.48 8.30 11.00
CA LEU A 132 11.79 8.76 10.56
C LEU A 132 11.99 10.26 10.83
N THR A 133 13.23 10.70 10.98
CA THR A 133 13.60 12.11 11.12
C THR A 133 13.58 12.86 9.78
N ALA A 134 13.89 12.16 8.68
CA ALA A 134 13.90 12.68 7.32
C ALA A 134 13.23 11.69 6.34
N PRO A 135 12.72 12.16 5.18
CA PRO A 135 12.21 11.25 4.15
C PRO A 135 13.30 10.26 3.69
N PRO A 136 12.91 9.01 3.36
CA PRO A 136 13.86 8.02 2.85
C PRO A 136 14.54 8.50 1.56
N THR A 137 15.83 8.21 1.44
CA THR A 137 16.63 8.49 0.23
C THR A 137 17.26 7.21 -0.29
N PRO A 138 17.38 7.03 -1.62
CA PRO A 138 16.87 7.90 -2.70
C PRO A 138 15.32 7.87 -2.79
N HIS A 139 14.74 8.75 -3.62
CA HIS A 139 13.27 8.83 -3.78
C HIS A 139 12.62 7.50 -4.16
N ASP A 140 13.29 6.70 -5.00
CA ASP A 140 12.83 5.36 -5.39
C ASP A 140 12.65 4.43 -4.18
N ALA A 141 13.45 4.59 -3.13
CA ALA A 141 13.30 3.84 -1.88
C ALA A 141 12.02 4.25 -1.13
N ALA A 142 11.70 5.55 -1.12
CA ALA A 142 10.46 6.03 -0.49
C ALA A 142 9.23 5.53 -1.24
N ASP A 143 9.29 5.47 -2.58
CA ASP A 143 8.20 4.95 -3.41
C ASP A 143 8.00 3.44 -3.13
N ALA A 144 9.06 2.65 -3.08
CA ALA A 144 8.99 1.23 -2.74
C ALA A 144 8.49 0.97 -1.30
N LEU A 145 8.89 1.80 -0.33
CA LEU A 145 8.36 1.72 1.03
C LEU A 145 6.85 2.06 1.07
N ALA A 146 6.39 3.00 0.25
CA ALA A 146 4.96 3.30 0.11
C ALA A 146 4.16 2.10 -0.41
N VAL A 147 4.73 1.33 -1.36
CA VAL A 147 4.14 0.07 -1.85
C VAL A 147 4.03 -0.96 -0.73
N ALA A 148 5.09 -1.14 0.06
CA ALA A 148 5.08 -2.05 1.21
C ALA A 148 4.03 -1.66 2.27
N ILE A 149 3.95 -0.37 2.63
CA ILE A 149 2.95 0.17 3.57
C ILE A 149 1.53 -0.01 3.02
N CYS A 150 1.31 0.19 1.72
CA CYS A 150 0.02 -0.06 1.09
C CYS A 150 -0.45 -1.51 1.33
N HIS A 151 0.44 -2.48 1.15
CA HIS A 151 0.11 -3.88 1.41
C HIS A 151 -0.19 -4.13 2.90
N VAL A 152 0.61 -3.60 3.82
CA VAL A 152 0.37 -3.72 5.27
C VAL A 152 -1.01 -3.18 5.64
N HIS A 153 -1.38 -2.01 5.15
CA HIS A 153 -2.68 -1.38 5.42
C HIS A 153 -3.84 -2.14 4.79
N SER A 154 -3.64 -2.76 3.62
CA SER A 154 -4.66 -3.59 2.95
C SER A 154 -5.01 -4.86 3.72
N LEU A 155 -4.09 -5.37 4.53
CA LEU A 155 -4.32 -6.55 5.39
C LEU A 155 -4.99 -6.21 6.73
N ALA A 156 -4.95 -4.95 7.17
CA ALA A 156 -5.49 -4.53 8.46
C ALA A 156 -7.00 -4.78 8.61
N PRO A 157 -7.87 -4.49 7.62
CA PRO A 157 -9.30 -4.79 7.71
C PRO A 157 -9.60 -6.28 7.86
N ALA A 158 -8.87 -7.13 7.15
CA ALA A 158 -9.04 -8.59 7.24
C ALA A 158 -8.65 -9.13 8.62
N ARG A 159 -7.63 -8.57 9.26
CA ARG A 159 -7.22 -8.95 10.63
C ARG A 159 -8.21 -8.48 11.68
N LEU A 160 -8.80 -7.30 11.53
CA LEU A 160 -9.87 -6.80 12.41
C LEU A 160 -11.16 -7.64 12.27
N ALA A 161 -11.48 -8.09 11.05
CA ALA A 161 -12.62 -8.97 10.80
C ALA A 161 -12.38 -10.41 11.34
N ALA A 162 -11.14 -10.86 11.41
CA ALA A 162 -10.77 -12.18 11.92
C ALA A 162 -10.58 -12.24 13.45
N ALA A 163 -10.48 -11.10 14.13
CA ALA A 163 -10.46 -11.06 15.59
C ALA A 163 -11.86 -11.41 16.12
N PRO A 164 -12.01 -12.42 17.00
CA PRO A 164 -13.29 -12.69 17.64
C PRO A 164 -13.62 -11.54 18.59
N GLY A 165 -14.28 -10.51 18.05
CA GLY A 165 -14.82 -9.43 18.86
C GLY A 165 -15.91 -9.98 19.78
N PRO A 166 -16.15 -9.40 20.98
CA PRO A 166 -17.28 -9.75 21.80
C PRO A 166 -18.54 -9.61 20.94
N ARG A 167 -19.31 -10.69 20.85
CA ARG A 167 -20.61 -10.71 20.16
C ARG A 167 -21.58 -9.80 20.94
N THR A 168 -21.43 -8.50 20.77
CA THR A 168 -22.51 -7.59 21.10
C THR A 168 -23.58 -7.83 20.05
N SER A 169 -24.71 -8.35 20.46
CA SER A 169 -25.92 -8.44 19.62
C SER A 169 -26.29 -7.01 19.21
N ALA A 170 -25.77 -6.56 18.08
CA ALA A 170 -26.19 -5.30 17.49
C ALA A 170 -27.67 -5.50 17.14
N ARG A 171 -28.56 -4.95 17.95
CA ARG A 171 -29.99 -4.83 17.64
C ARG A 171 -30.05 -4.05 16.32
N SER A 172 -30.39 -4.78 15.24
CA SER A 172 -30.63 -4.19 13.95
C SER A 172 -31.65 -3.08 14.12
N TRP A 173 -31.41 -1.90 13.55
CA TRP A 173 -32.35 -0.78 13.51
C TRP A 173 -33.74 -1.19 12.95
N ARG A 174 -33.84 -2.33 12.28
CA ARG A 174 -35.08 -2.94 11.79
C ARG A 174 -35.98 -3.50 12.90
N THR A 175 -35.48 -3.62 14.12
CA THR A 175 -36.25 -4.15 15.28
C THR A 175 -36.75 -3.05 16.23
N PHE A 176 -36.65 -1.76 15.86
CA PHE A 176 -37.34 -0.71 16.59
C PHE A 176 -38.83 -0.78 16.31
N PRO A 177 -39.70 -0.99 17.35
CA PRO A 177 -41.13 -1.01 17.16
C PRO A 177 -41.60 0.36 16.67
N ARG A 178 -42.36 0.36 15.55
CA ARG A 178 -42.98 1.55 14.93
C ARG A 178 -44.02 2.23 15.80
N ALA A 179 -44.18 1.87 17.05
CA ALA A 179 -45.34 2.22 17.87
C ALA A 179 -45.21 3.54 18.68
N THR A 180 -44.14 4.30 18.57
CA THR A 180 -43.96 5.50 19.42
C THR A 180 -44.01 6.86 18.68
N LEU A 181 -44.43 6.87 17.43
CA LEU A 181 -44.47 8.11 16.62
C LEU A 181 -45.88 8.61 16.22
N MET A 182 -46.95 8.03 16.80
CA MET A 182 -48.34 8.43 16.51
C MET A 182 -49.11 8.75 17.81
N ALA A 183 -48.64 9.72 18.59
CA ALA A 183 -49.46 10.25 19.69
C ALA A 183 -49.04 11.65 20.09
N GLN A 184 -49.15 12.62 19.19
CA GLN A 184 -49.40 14.03 19.56
C GLN A 184 -50.17 14.70 18.41
N GLY A 185 -51.47 14.56 18.48
CA GLY A 185 -52.43 15.34 17.68
C GLY A 185 -52.38 16.82 18.06
N PRO A 186 -52.82 17.72 17.17
CA PRO A 186 -52.76 19.16 17.36
C PRO A 186 -53.64 19.60 18.55
N ARG A 187 -53.07 20.38 19.51
CA ARG A 187 -53.81 21.04 20.56
C ARG A 187 -54.65 22.15 19.94
N THR A 188 -55.95 21.98 19.98
CA THR A 188 -56.94 23.02 19.68
C THR A 188 -56.81 24.19 20.67
N LYS A 189 -56.65 25.39 20.14
CA LYS A 189 -56.76 26.66 20.93
C LYS A 189 -58.21 26.81 21.44
N ALA A 190 -58.39 26.79 22.74
CA ALA A 190 -59.62 27.23 23.39
C ALA A 190 -59.74 28.75 23.26
N GLN A 191 -60.81 29.22 22.67
CA GLN A 191 -61.27 30.61 22.74
C GLN A 191 -61.85 30.86 24.13
N GLY A 192 -61.36 31.90 24.84
CA GLY A 192 -61.91 32.42 26.05
C GLY A 192 -62.94 33.54 25.74
N PRO A 193 -63.95 33.76 26.56
CA PRO A 193 -65.01 34.75 26.29
C PRO A 193 -64.62 36.14 26.77
N ARG A 194 -65.14 37.14 26.02
CA ARG A 194 -65.46 38.58 26.32
C ARG A 194 -64.70 39.26 27.44
#